data_d96aa5e80fbf8bbbc31041973cc524d6
#
_entry.id   d96aa5e80fbf8bbbc31041973cc524d6
#
_cell.length_a   1.000
_cell.length_b   1.000
_cell.length_c   1.000
_cell.angle_alpha   90.00
_cell.angle_beta   90.00
_cell.angle_gamma   90.00
#
_symmetry.space_group_name_H-M   'P 1'
#
loop_
_entity.id
_entity.type
_entity.pdbx_description
1 polymer ?
#
loop_
_entity_poly.entity_id
_entity_poly.type
_entity_poly.pdbx_seq_one_letter_code
_entity_poly.pdbx_strand_id
1 'polypeptide(L)'
;IFGKVGSGKSTILEAITFVLYGDTERLNSRENRNYNLMNLRSDKLYIELIFRTGRDPITYRFVAECKRNSKNFDDVKKIERKAFQWMPELNDWAPIAAENPAEKIIGLSYENFKRTVIIPQGRFQEFIELRDADRTRMMKELFQLERFELSERVKRLLNKTDSEWQHLEGQRKALGDVTPEMYAQTQLDLKNADALLTQ
;
A
#
# COMPACT_ATOMS: atom_id res chain seq x y z
N ILE A 1 15.88 -25.71 4.11
CA ILE A 1 15.06 -26.90 3.89
C ILE A 1 15.78 -27.80 2.90
N PHE A 2 16.19 -29.00 3.37
CA PHE A 2 16.87 -30.02 2.53
C PHE A 2 15.90 -31.15 2.21
N GLY A 3 16.06 -31.77 1.05
CA GLY A 3 15.24 -32.92 0.63
C GLY A 3 15.43 -33.26 -0.85
N LYS A 4 15.03 -34.48 -1.23
CA LYS A 4 15.10 -34.94 -2.63
C LYS A 4 14.25 -34.06 -3.57
N VAL A 5 14.52 -34.11 -4.86
CA VAL A 5 13.67 -33.47 -5.87
C VAL A 5 12.25 -34.06 -5.75
N GLY A 6 11.22 -33.20 -5.81
CA GLY A 6 9.81 -33.63 -5.65
C GLY A 6 9.33 -33.75 -4.19
N SER A 7 10.16 -33.46 -3.17
CA SER A 7 9.76 -33.56 -1.76
C SER A 7 8.90 -32.40 -1.24
N GLY A 8 8.43 -31.51 -2.08
CA GLY A 8 7.53 -30.42 -1.69
C GLY A 8 8.19 -29.16 -1.13
N LYS A 9 9.52 -28.99 -1.24
CA LYS A 9 10.23 -27.80 -0.73
C LYS A 9 9.67 -26.49 -1.32
N SER A 10 9.49 -26.44 -2.62
CA SER A 10 8.91 -25.27 -3.31
C SER A 10 7.44 -25.05 -2.93
N THR A 11 6.71 -26.14 -2.65
CA THR A 11 5.31 -26.05 -2.23
C THR A 11 5.15 -25.32 -0.89
N ILE A 12 6.13 -25.45 0.02
CA ILE A 12 6.12 -24.69 1.28
C ILE A 12 6.24 -23.17 1.00
N LEU A 13 7.14 -22.79 0.11
CA LEU A 13 7.31 -21.37 -0.28
C LEU A 13 6.06 -20.84 -0.99
N GLU A 14 5.45 -21.65 -1.86
CA GLU A 14 4.19 -21.30 -2.51
C GLU A 14 3.05 -21.17 -1.50
N ALA A 15 2.97 -22.03 -0.49
CA ALA A 15 1.98 -21.95 0.57
C ALA A 15 2.13 -20.65 1.40
N ILE A 16 3.38 -20.27 1.72
CA ILE A 16 3.67 -18.99 2.39
C ILE A 16 3.22 -17.81 1.52
N THR A 17 3.55 -17.81 0.25
CA THR A 17 3.16 -16.74 -0.68
C THR A 17 1.65 -16.65 -0.80
N PHE A 18 0.98 -17.78 -0.94
CA PHE A 18 -0.48 -17.83 -1.08
C PHE A 18 -1.20 -17.32 0.17
N VAL A 19 -0.80 -17.75 1.36
CA VAL A 19 -1.48 -17.31 2.58
C VAL A 19 -1.29 -15.80 2.82
N LEU A 20 -0.14 -15.25 2.44
CA LEU A 20 0.15 -13.82 2.58
C LEU A 20 -0.57 -12.97 1.52
N TYR A 21 -0.44 -13.32 0.25
CA TYR A 21 -0.86 -12.48 -0.88
C TYR A 21 -2.07 -13.00 -1.66
N GLY A 22 -2.42 -14.28 -1.52
CA GLY A 22 -3.53 -14.92 -2.23
C GLY A 22 -3.20 -15.32 -3.65
N ASP A 23 -1.95 -15.21 -4.03
CA ASP A 23 -1.48 -15.56 -5.35
C ASP A 23 -0.19 -16.40 -5.28
N THR A 24 0.05 -17.20 -6.31
CA THR A 24 1.30 -17.97 -6.50
C THR A 24 1.54 -18.14 -7.99
N GLU A 25 2.75 -18.55 -8.37
CA GLU A 25 3.06 -18.83 -9.79
C GLU A 25 2.23 -19.96 -10.42
N ARG A 26 1.72 -20.88 -9.58
CA ARG A 26 0.88 -21.99 -10.05
C ARG A 26 -0.58 -21.58 -10.21
N LEU A 27 -1.01 -20.50 -9.55
CA LEU A 27 -2.33 -19.96 -9.74
C LEU A 27 -2.34 -19.16 -11.04
N ASN A 28 -3.02 -19.69 -12.02
CA ASN A 28 -3.41 -18.89 -13.16
C ASN A 28 -4.85 -18.40 -12.97
N SER A 29 -4.99 -17.28 -12.25
CA SER A 29 -6.28 -16.65 -11.99
C SER A 29 -7.02 -16.26 -13.29
N ARG A 30 -6.28 -16.00 -14.38
CA ARG A 30 -6.85 -15.70 -15.70
C ARG A 30 -7.52 -16.93 -16.34
N GLU A 31 -7.04 -18.13 -16.02
CA GLU A 31 -7.59 -19.39 -16.53
C GLU A 31 -8.50 -20.10 -15.51
N ASN A 32 -8.82 -19.45 -14.38
CA ASN A 32 -9.65 -20.00 -13.31
C ASN A 32 -9.11 -21.32 -12.71
N ARG A 33 -7.78 -21.50 -12.72
CA ARG A 33 -7.12 -22.72 -12.25
C ARG A 33 -6.74 -22.66 -10.75
N ASN A 34 -7.64 -22.18 -9.92
CA ASN A 34 -7.43 -22.10 -8.47
C ASN A 34 -7.22 -23.49 -7.82
N TYR A 35 -7.64 -24.55 -8.47
CA TYR A 35 -7.48 -25.93 -8.01
C TYR A 35 -6.01 -26.41 -7.98
N ASN A 36 -5.10 -25.76 -8.70
CA ASN A 36 -3.68 -26.14 -8.77
C ASN A 36 -2.96 -26.04 -7.42
N LEU A 37 -3.49 -25.32 -6.45
CA LEU A 37 -2.96 -25.29 -5.08
C LEU A 37 -3.37 -26.47 -4.23
N MET A 38 -4.45 -27.13 -4.59
CA MET A 38 -5.03 -28.18 -3.75
C MET A 38 -4.51 -29.54 -4.16
N ASN A 39 -4.25 -30.41 -3.19
CA ASN A 39 -3.98 -31.81 -3.48
C ASN A 39 -5.15 -32.40 -4.26
N LEU A 40 -4.87 -33.12 -5.36
CA LEU A 40 -5.88 -33.73 -6.24
C LEU A 40 -6.82 -34.71 -5.51
N ARG A 41 -6.42 -35.24 -4.36
CA ARG A 41 -7.21 -36.18 -3.55
C ARG A 41 -7.89 -35.54 -2.37
N SER A 42 -7.80 -34.20 -2.22
CA SER A 42 -8.38 -33.47 -1.09
C SER A 42 -9.45 -32.51 -1.55
N ASP A 43 -10.52 -32.43 -0.81
CA ASP A 43 -11.61 -31.47 -0.97
C ASP A 43 -11.39 -30.15 -0.21
N LYS A 44 -10.36 -30.11 0.66
CA LYS A 44 -10.04 -28.95 1.49
C LYS A 44 -8.55 -28.64 1.46
N LEU A 45 -8.23 -27.36 1.55
CA LEU A 45 -6.89 -26.82 1.80
C LEU A 45 -6.97 -25.93 3.03
N TYR A 46 -6.04 -26.12 3.95
CA TYR A 46 -5.84 -25.24 5.09
C TYR A 46 -4.35 -24.88 5.18
N ILE A 47 -4.07 -23.57 5.25
CA ILE A 47 -2.71 -23.05 5.44
C ILE A 47 -2.78 -22.06 6.58
N GLU A 48 -1.90 -22.22 7.55
CA GLU A 48 -1.71 -21.29 8.65
C GLU A 48 -0.24 -20.89 8.72
N LEU A 49 0.01 -19.59 8.80
CA LEU A 49 1.33 -19.02 8.97
C LEU A 49 1.33 -18.08 10.17
N ILE A 50 2.18 -18.37 11.15
CA ILE A 50 2.41 -17.51 12.30
C ILE A 50 3.86 -17.00 12.22
N PHE A 51 4.05 -15.69 12.28
CA PHE A 51 5.38 -15.09 12.20
C PHE A 51 5.45 -13.80 13.02
N ARG A 52 6.67 -13.34 13.26
CA ARG A 52 6.96 -12.07 13.93
C ARG A 52 7.70 -11.14 12.98
N THR A 53 7.35 -9.87 13.00
CA THR A 53 8.05 -8.83 12.21
C THR A 53 7.98 -7.49 12.92
N GLY A 54 8.89 -6.58 12.53
CA GLY A 54 8.99 -5.25 13.10
C GLY A 54 10.15 -5.11 14.09
N ARG A 55 10.42 -3.89 14.52
CA ARG A 55 11.42 -3.59 15.57
C ARG A 55 10.95 -4.10 16.93
N ASP A 56 9.68 -3.85 17.24
CA ASP A 56 8.98 -4.47 18.36
C ASP A 56 8.23 -5.69 17.80
N PRO A 57 8.69 -6.92 18.09
CA PRO A 57 8.23 -8.11 17.39
C PRO A 57 6.76 -8.40 17.68
N ILE A 58 5.90 -7.90 16.84
CA ILE A 58 4.46 -8.20 16.86
C ILE A 58 4.25 -9.56 16.17
N THR A 59 3.45 -10.42 16.79
CA THR A 59 3.09 -11.72 16.25
C THR A 59 1.85 -11.60 15.37
N TYR A 60 1.94 -12.10 14.15
CA TYR A 60 0.86 -12.13 13.18
C TYR A 60 0.51 -13.56 12.81
N ARG A 61 -0.76 -13.79 12.50
CA ARG A 61 -1.32 -15.06 12.07
C ARG A 61 -2.11 -14.85 10.78
N PHE A 62 -1.74 -15.55 9.73
CA PHE A 62 -2.44 -15.57 8.46
C PHE A 62 -3.01 -16.96 8.23
N VAL A 63 -4.26 -17.02 7.81
CA VAL A 63 -4.99 -18.27 7.56
C VAL A 63 -5.59 -18.21 6.17
N ALA A 64 -5.44 -19.28 5.41
CA ALA A 64 -6.10 -19.48 4.13
C ALA A 64 -6.83 -20.82 4.13
N GLU A 65 -8.11 -20.79 3.77
CA GLU A 65 -8.96 -21.96 3.64
C GLU A 65 -9.58 -22.01 2.23
N CYS A 66 -9.44 -23.15 1.56
CA CYS A 66 -10.07 -23.38 0.28
C CYS A 66 -10.91 -24.64 0.34
N LYS A 67 -12.06 -24.64 -0.34
CA LYS A 67 -12.94 -25.80 -0.45
C LYS A 67 -13.29 -26.04 -1.91
N ARG A 68 -13.15 -27.30 -2.37
CA ARG A 68 -13.58 -27.72 -3.70
C ARG A 68 -15.09 -27.71 -3.83
N ASN A 69 -15.53 -27.51 -5.06
CA ASN A 69 -16.91 -27.74 -5.41
C ASN A 69 -17.18 -29.23 -5.51
N SER A 70 -18.22 -29.74 -4.83
CA SER A 70 -18.58 -31.15 -4.85
C SER A 70 -19.12 -31.64 -6.21
N LYS A 71 -19.59 -30.72 -7.06
CA LYS A 71 -20.16 -31.06 -8.38
C LYS A 71 -19.13 -30.90 -9.51
N ASN A 72 -18.15 -30.02 -9.34
CA ASN A 72 -17.08 -29.80 -10.31
C ASN A 72 -15.75 -29.77 -9.57
N PHE A 73 -14.96 -30.82 -9.70
CA PHE A 73 -13.71 -31.00 -8.97
C PHE A 73 -12.62 -29.98 -9.35
N ASP A 74 -12.70 -29.43 -10.54
CA ASP A 74 -11.78 -28.41 -11.04
C ASP A 74 -12.14 -27.00 -10.56
N ASP A 75 -13.27 -26.86 -9.85
CA ASP A 75 -13.72 -25.58 -9.31
C ASP A 75 -13.49 -25.50 -7.80
N VAL A 76 -12.92 -24.38 -7.35
CA VAL A 76 -12.74 -24.06 -5.92
C VAL A 76 -13.86 -23.13 -5.49
N LYS A 77 -14.82 -23.68 -4.77
CA LYS A 77 -16.05 -22.98 -4.38
C LYS A 77 -15.82 -21.81 -3.43
N LYS A 78 -14.82 -21.91 -2.56
CA LYS A 78 -14.57 -20.91 -1.52
C LYS A 78 -13.09 -20.78 -1.24
N ILE A 79 -12.59 -19.55 -1.34
CA ILE A 79 -11.25 -19.16 -0.90
C ILE A 79 -11.43 -18.08 0.16
N GLU A 80 -11.11 -18.40 1.40
CA GLU A 80 -11.12 -17.43 2.50
C GLU A 80 -9.70 -17.20 2.98
N ARG A 81 -9.31 -15.93 3.09
CA ARG A 81 -8.06 -15.53 3.71
C ARG A 81 -8.36 -14.56 4.82
N LYS A 82 -7.72 -14.77 5.96
CA LYS A 82 -7.88 -13.94 7.16
C LYS A 82 -6.51 -13.63 7.75
N ALA A 83 -6.35 -12.43 8.25
CA ALA A 83 -5.15 -11.99 8.93
C ALA A 83 -5.49 -11.51 10.33
N PHE A 84 -4.63 -11.83 11.30
CA PHE A 84 -4.80 -11.50 12.70
C PHE A 84 -3.50 -11.00 13.29
N GLN A 85 -3.61 -10.15 14.30
CA GLN A 85 -2.52 -9.68 15.15
C GLN A 85 -2.72 -10.20 16.56
N TRP A 86 -1.68 -10.69 17.19
CA TRP A 86 -1.71 -11.08 18.60
C TRP A 86 -1.78 -9.85 19.50
N MET A 87 -2.74 -9.82 20.39
CA MET A 87 -2.94 -8.78 21.39
C MET A 87 -2.60 -9.34 22.78
N PRO A 88 -1.40 -9.08 23.31
CA PRO A 88 -0.99 -9.64 24.63
C PRO A 88 -1.92 -9.23 25.76
N GLU A 89 -2.46 -8.03 25.72
CA GLU A 89 -3.36 -7.48 26.75
C GLU A 89 -4.68 -8.26 26.85
N LEU A 90 -5.18 -8.74 25.71
CA LEU A 90 -6.42 -9.51 25.62
C LEU A 90 -6.19 -11.02 25.64
N ASN A 91 -4.93 -11.45 25.52
CA ASN A 91 -4.51 -12.84 25.30
C ASN A 91 -5.30 -13.52 24.16
N ASP A 92 -5.53 -12.77 23.07
CA ASP A 92 -6.34 -13.21 21.93
C ASP A 92 -5.86 -12.58 20.60
N TRP A 93 -6.41 -13.10 19.50
CA TRP A 93 -6.13 -12.68 18.14
C TRP A 93 -7.15 -11.64 17.66
N ALA A 94 -6.68 -10.42 17.37
CA ALA A 94 -7.49 -9.37 16.76
C ALA A 94 -7.45 -9.46 15.23
N PRO A 95 -8.58 -9.45 14.53
CA PRO A 95 -8.63 -9.47 13.08
C PRO A 95 -8.09 -8.16 12.50
N ILE A 96 -7.36 -8.26 11.38
CA ILE A 96 -6.82 -7.11 10.65
C ILE A 96 -7.75 -6.81 9.48
N ALA A 97 -8.49 -5.71 9.58
CA ALA A 97 -9.36 -5.23 8.51
C ALA A 97 -8.55 -4.36 7.54
N ALA A 98 -7.83 -4.98 6.61
CA ALA A 98 -7.10 -4.31 5.55
C ALA A 98 -7.30 -5.08 4.24
N GLU A 99 -7.33 -4.37 3.12
CA GLU A 99 -7.46 -4.97 1.79
C GLU A 99 -6.25 -5.87 1.48
N ASN A 100 -5.03 -5.37 1.75
CA ASN A 100 -3.77 -6.09 1.57
C ASN A 100 -2.96 -6.11 2.88
N PRO A 101 -3.34 -6.95 3.86
CA PRO A 101 -2.69 -6.95 5.17
C PRO A 101 -1.20 -7.33 5.09
N ALA A 102 -0.80 -8.23 4.19
CA ALA A 102 0.59 -8.63 4.03
C ALA A 102 1.48 -7.48 3.55
N GLU A 103 1.07 -6.71 2.56
CA GLU A 103 1.82 -5.53 2.08
C GLU A 103 2.01 -4.50 3.20
N LYS A 104 0.97 -4.27 3.98
CA LYS A 104 1.00 -3.30 5.07
C LYS A 104 1.91 -3.73 6.21
N ILE A 105 1.97 -5.02 6.52
CA ILE A 105 2.74 -5.57 7.63
C ILE A 105 4.20 -5.80 7.22
N ILE A 106 4.43 -6.39 6.04
CA ILE A 106 5.76 -6.77 5.56
C ILE A 106 6.44 -5.60 4.86
N GLY A 107 5.65 -4.68 4.26
CA GLY A 107 6.15 -3.53 3.51
C GLY A 107 6.63 -3.89 2.10
N LEU A 108 6.23 -5.04 1.56
CA LEU A 108 6.56 -5.49 0.22
C LEU A 108 5.30 -5.90 -0.53
N SER A 109 5.19 -5.47 -1.78
CA SER A 109 4.18 -5.99 -2.70
C SER A 109 4.43 -7.46 -3.03
N TYR A 110 3.40 -8.17 -3.54
CA TYR A 110 3.53 -9.57 -3.97
C TYR A 110 4.70 -9.76 -4.95
N GLU A 111 4.80 -8.91 -5.98
CA GLU A 111 5.84 -8.99 -6.99
C GLU A 111 7.24 -8.81 -6.39
N ASN A 112 7.41 -7.88 -5.47
CA ASN A 112 8.69 -7.63 -4.84
C ASN A 112 9.05 -8.70 -3.80
N PHE A 113 8.07 -9.19 -3.05
CA PHE A 113 8.25 -10.33 -2.15
C PHE A 113 8.71 -11.59 -2.91
N LYS A 114 8.09 -11.87 -4.03
CA LYS A 114 8.45 -12.97 -4.92
C LYS A 114 9.88 -12.85 -5.46
N ARG A 115 10.29 -11.65 -5.86
CA ARG A 115 11.62 -11.40 -6.43
C ARG A 115 12.75 -11.38 -5.41
N THR A 116 12.44 -11.00 -4.17
CA THR A 116 13.46 -10.76 -3.13
C THR A 116 13.54 -11.87 -2.08
N VAL A 117 12.39 -12.39 -1.65
CA VAL A 117 12.30 -13.38 -0.57
C VAL A 117 12.22 -14.80 -1.12
N ILE A 118 11.47 -15.00 -2.19
CA ILE A 118 11.21 -16.32 -2.76
C ILE A 118 12.00 -16.51 -4.04
N ILE A 119 13.10 -16.03 -4.29
CA ILE A 119 13.84 -16.16 -5.55
C ILE A 119 13.58 -17.54 -6.20
N PRO A 120 12.67 -17.65 -7.20
CA PRO A 120 12.36 -18.91 -7.82
C PRO A 120 13.59 -19.46 -8.54
N GLN A 121 13.72 -20.77 -8.57
CA GLN A 121 14.84 -21.41 -9.23
C GLN A 121 14.88 -21.02 -10.72
N GLY A 122 16.00 -20.44 -11.16
CA GLY A 122 16.19 -19.97 -12.55
C GLY A 122 15.78 -18.53 -12.84
N ARG A 123 15.14 -17.80 -11.91
CA ARG A 123 14.67 -16.42 -12.13
C ARG A 123 15.54 -15.32 -11.53
N PHE A 124 16.70 -15.67 -10.99
CA PHE A 124 17.67 -14.66 -10.55
C PHE A 124 18.08 -13.70 -11.69
N GLN A 125 18.06 -14.22 -12.92
CA GLN A 125 18.36 -13.46 -14.13
C GLN A 125 17.28 -12.37 -14.37
N GLU A 126 16.00 -12.62 -14.10
CA GLU A 126 14.93 -11.62 -14.24
C GLU A 126 15.18 -10.38 -13.38
N PHE A 127 15.79 -10.55 -12.20
CA PHE A 127 16.17 -9.43 -11.35
C PHE A 127 17.24 -8.54 -11.99
N ILE A 128 18.23 -9.17 -12.64
CA ILE A 128 19.33 -8.45 -13.31
C ILE A 128 18.82 -7.74 -14.57
N GLU A 129 17.86 -8.35 -15.27
CA GLU A 129 17.28 -7.85 -16.53
C GLU A 129 16.18 -6.79 -16.32
N LEU A 130 15.81 -6.45 -15.06
CA LEU A 130 14.88 -5.37 -14.79
C LEU A 130 15.34 -4.05 -15.41
N ARG A 131 14.39 -3.31 -16.00
CA ARG A 131 14.64 -1.94 -16.46
C ARG A 131 15.01 -1.06 -15.27
N ASP A 132 15.81 -0.03 -15.49
CA ASP A 132 16.32 0.84 -14.42
C ASP A 132 15.22 1.46 -13.57
N ALA A 133 14.09 1.84 -14.17
CA ALA A 133 12.92 2.38 -13.46
C ALA A 133 12.30 1.34 -12.49
N ASP A 134 12.15 0.08 -12.96
CA ASP A 134 11.56 -1.00 -12.15
C ASP A 134 12.52 -1.45 -11.06
N ARG A 135 13.82 -1.49 -11.35
CA ARG A 135 14.89 -1.76 -10.38
C ARG A 135 14.92 -0.69 -9.29
N THR A 136 14.83 0.59 -9.67
CA THR A 136 14.81 1.70 -8.72
C THR A 136 13.56 1.64 -7.83
N ARG A 137 12.39 1.37 -8.41
CA ARG A 137 11.14 1.21 -7.64
C ARG A 137 11.25 0.07 -6.64
N MET A 138 11.74 -1.09 -7.09
CA MET A 138 11.93 -2.24 -6.23
C MET A 138 12.92 -1.98 -5.09
N MET A 139 14.03 -1.28 -5.37
CA MET A 139 15.01 -0.89 -4.34
C MET A 139 14.41 0.08 -3.33
N LYS A 140 13.60 1.05 -3.78
CA LYS A 140 12.88 1.97 -2.89
C LYS A 140 11.96 1.22 -1.94
N GLU A 141 11.18 0.31 -2.47
CA GLU A 141 10.24 -0.51 -1.69
C GLU A 141 10.98 -1.46 -0.73
N LEU A 142 12.01 -2.16 -1.22
CA LEU A 142 12.82 -3.09 -0.41
C LEU A 142 13.44 -2.40 0.82
N PHE A 143 14.01 -1.23 0.62
CA PHE A 143 14.65 -0.45 1.68
C PHE A 143 13.69 0.53 2.37
N GLN A 144 12.40 0.48 2.03
CA GLN A 144 11.37 1.38 2.56
C GLN A 144 11.75 2.87 2.42
N LEU A 145 12.39 3.20 1.29
CA LEU A 145 12.88 4.56 1.02
C LEU A 145 11.74 5.54 0.71
N GLU A 146 10.54 5.05 0.43
CA GLU A 146 9.34 5.87 0.17
C GLU A 146 9.04 6.84 1.32
N ARG A 147 9.36 6.45 2.56
CA ARG A 147 9.21 7.32 3.74
C ARG A 147 10.11 8.55 3.69
N PHE A 148 11.21 8.51 2.93
CA PHE A 148 12.15 9.62 2.72
C PHE A 148 11.85 10.40 1.44
N GLU A 149 10.87 9.99 0.65
CA GLU A 149 10.48 10.67 -0.59
C GLU A 149 9.64 11.91 -0.25
N LEU A 150 10.32 13.04 -0.24
CA LEU A 150 9.71 14.33 0.11
C LEU A 150 9.13 15.06 -1.11
N SER A 151 9.43 14.60 -2.33
CA SER A 151 9.08 15.27 -3.60
C SER A 151 7.58 15.57 -3.72
N GLU A 152 6.72 14.58 -3.43
CA GLU A 152 5.27 14.77 -3.48
C GLU A 152 4.73 15.71 -2.38
N ARG A 153 5.36 15.69 -1.21
CA ARG A 153 5.00 16.60 -0.11
C ARG A 153 5.41 18.04 -0.44
N VAL A 154 6.61 18.22 -0.97
CA VAL A 154 7.12 19.51 -1.41
C VAL A 154 6.28 20.07 -2.54
N LYS A 155 5.95 19.26 -3.55
CA LYS A 155 5.09 19.66 -4.67
C LYS A 155 3.70 20.12 -4.21
N ARG A 156 3.08 19.37 -3.28
CA ARG A 156 1.79 19.79 -2.71
C ARG A 156 1.88 21.11 -1.95
N LEU A 157 2.96 21.30 -1.18
CA LEU A 157 3.20 22.53 -0.45
C LEU A 157 3.41 23.70 -1.42
N LEU A 158 4.24 23.50 -2.45
CA LEU A 158 4.48 24.50 -3.49
C LEU A 158 3.17 24.92 -4.18
N ASN A 159 2.38 23.97 -4.64
CA ASN A 159 1.10 24.27 -5.29
C ASN A 159 0.14 25.05 -4.38
N LYS A 160 0.11 24.70 -3.09
CA LYS A 160 -0.71 25.43 -2.10
C LYS A 160 -0.22 26.88 -1.94
N THR A 161 1.09 27.06 -1.78
CA THR A 161 1.70 28.39 -1.62
C THR A 161 1.51 29.26 -2.87
N ASP A 162 1.65 28.67 -4.07
CA ASP A 162 1.41 29.37 -5.34
C ASP A 162 -0.05 29.82 -5.47
N SER A 163 -1.00 28.96 -5.07
CA SER A 163 -2.42 29.34 -5.07
C SER A 163 -2.71 30.48 -4.11
N GLU A 164 -2.17 30.43 -2.90
CA GLU A 164 -2.29 31.52 -1.91
C GLU A 164 -1.65 32.81 -2.42
N TRP A 165 -0.47 32.72 -3.02
CA TRP A 165 0.22 33.85 -3.64
C TRP A 165 -0.61 34.49 -4.74
N GLN A 166 -1.13 33.70 -5.69
CA GLN A 166 -1.96 34.20 -6.79
C GLN A 166 -3.23 34.91 -6.26
N HIS A 167 -3.85 34.31 -5.21
CA HIS A 167 -5.00 34.94 -4.56
C HIS A 167 -4.67 36.27 -3.95
N LEU A 168 -3.61 36.39 -3.17
CA LEU A 168 -3.16 37.64 -2.54
C LEU A 168 -2.73 38.67 -3.58
N GLU A 169 -2.04 38.26 -4.63
CA GLU A 169 -1.66 39.17 -5.71
C GLU A 169 -2.89 39.68 -6.48
N GLY A 170 -3.91 38.84 -6.68
CA GLY A 170 -5.19 39.28 -7.22
C GLY A 170 -5.90 40.29 -6.36
N GLN A 171 -5.92 40.08 -5.03
CA GLN A 171 -6.47 41.06 -4.09
C GLN A 171 -5.69 42.37 -4.11
N ARG A 172 -4.36 42.32 -4.13
CA ARG A 172 -3.50 43.50 -4.22
C ARG A 172 -3.79 44.31 -5.50
N LYS A 173 -3.91 43.63 -6.64
CA LYS A 173 -4.24 44.26 -7.93
C LYS A 173 -5.63 44.88 -7.92
N ALA A 174 -6.60 44.24 -7.26
CA ALA A 174 -7.96 44.74 -7.15
C ALA A 174 -8.05 46.00 -6.27
N LEU A 175 -7.20 46.14 -5.28
CA LEU A 175 -7.12 47.35 -4.42
C LEU A 175 -6.46 48.53 -5.16
N GLY A 176 -5.75 48.26 -6.26
CA GLY A 176 -4.99 49.29 -6.99
C GLY A 176 -3.77 49.81 -6.22
N ASP A 177 -3.04 50.70 -6.85
CA ASP A 177 -1.91 51.37 -6.20
C ASP A 177 -2.47 52.57 -5.37
N VAL A 178 -2.75 52.29 -4.12
CA VAL A 178 -3.18 53.34 -3.19
C VAL A 178 -1.96 54.17 -2.79
N THR A 179 -1.89 55.39 -3.28
CA THR A 179 -0.83 56.31 -2.87
C THR A 179 -1.16 56.96 -1.51
N PRO A 180 -0.13 57.44 -0.74
CA PRO A 180 -0.36 58.15 0.50
C PRO A 180 -1.28 59.36 0.35
N GLU A 181 -1.20 60.03 -0.81
CA GLU A 181 -2.06 61.22 -1.13
C GLU A 181 -3.51 60.78 -1.30
N MET A 182 -3.81 59.68 -2.01
CA MET A 182 -5.17 59.14 -2.16
C MET A 182 -5.75 58.77 -0.79
N TYR A 183 -4.95 58.14 0.07
CA TYR A 183 -5.39 57.77 1.42
C TYR A 183 -5.72 59.00 2.26
N ALA A 184 -4.86 60.04 2.25
CA ALA A 184 -5.08 61.26 2.96
C ALA A 184 -6.32 61.99 2.46
N GLN A 185 -6.54 62.03 1.13
CA GLN A 185 -7.73 62.66 0.54
C GLN A 185 -9.01 61.93 0.97
N THR A 186 -9.03 60.58 0.87
CA THR A 186 -10.19 59.78 1.28
C THR A 186 -10.51 59.96 2.78
N GLN A 187 -9.50 60.11 3.64
CA GLN A 187 -9.69 60.40 5.07
C GLN A 187 -10.30 61.77 5.31
N LEU A 188 -9.89 62.75 4.52
CA LEU A 188 -10.46 64.12 4.60
C LEU A 188 -11.94 64.12 4.14
N ASP A 189 -12.23 63.43 3.03
CA ASP A 189 -13.58 63.34 2.50
C ASP A 189 -14.51 62.57 3.45
N LEU A 190 -14.05 61.52 4.15
CA LEU A 190 -14.79 60.86 5.21
C LEU A 190 -15.14 61.81 6.38
N LYS A 191 -14.16 62.57 6.87
CA LYS A 191 -14.39 63.57 7.95
C LYS A 191 -15.39 64.64 7.57
N ASN A 192 -15.31 65.08 6.31
CA ASN A 192 -16.27 66.07 5.80
C ASN A 192 -17.70 65.49 5.68
N ALA A 193 -17.82 64.27 5.25
CA ALA A 193 -19.11 63.57 5.19
C ALA A 193 -19.71 63.32 6.57
N ASP A 194 -18.91 62.88 7.55
CA ASP A 194 -19.35 62.74 8.95
C ASP A 194 -19.82 64.05 9.57
N ALA A 195 -19.13 65.16 9.26
CA ALA A 195 -19.53 66.52 9.75
C ALA A 195 -20.86 66.94 9.13
N LEU A 196 -21.17 66.55 7.89
CA LEU A 196 -22.45 66.85 7.24
C LEU A 196 -23.61 65.98 7.77
N LEU A 197 -23.33 64.80 8.26
CA LEU A 197 -24.34 63.93 8.86
C LEU A 197 -24.70 64.25 10.29
N THR A 198 -23.87 65.07 10.94
CA THR A 198 -24.06 65.51 12.34
C THR A 198 -24.71 66.95 12.46
N GLN A 199 -25.05 67.59 11.35
CA GLN A 199 -25.89 68.79 11.25
C GLN A 199 -27.35 68.40 10.97
#